data_f10cdea79c703a0392991f064cee4ea4
#
_entry.id   f10cdea79c703a0392991f064cee4ea4
#
_cell.length_a   1.000
_cell.length_b   1.000
_cell.length_c   1.000
_cell.angle_alpha   90.00
_cell.angle_beta   90.00
_cell.angle_gamma   90.00
#
_symmetry.space_group_name_H-M   'P 1'
#
loop_
_entity.id
_entity.type
_entity.pdbx_description
1 polymer ?
#
loop_
_entity_poly.entity_id
_entity_poly.type
_entity_poly.pdbx_seq_one_letter_code
_entity_poly.pdbx_strand_id
1 'polypeptide(L)'
;MIRTGMLALGLLFALPAQAAEQRVYLVATMQLDGSSLAQSVFLHEPDITDLDGCREAVREGQRARDWQKYHHIFRSDRFKGFSGHMQYRCALSELEFSMWRDGPRYNRSYLIGVDEDEMLSAQRTPSQAQCMAQLRALSPSQQAQSLCAMSNQDLTP
;
A
#
# COMPACT_ATOMS: atom_id res chain seq x y z
N MET A 1 -39.90 -58.51 -14.44
CA MET A 1 -40.03 -57.11 -14.07
C MET A 1 -38.65 -56.62 -13.68
N ILE A 2 -37.96 -55.97 -14.61
CA ILE A 2 -36.57 -55.48 -14.44
C ILE A 2 -36.68 -53.95 -14.21
N ARG A 3 -36.28 -53.47 -13.01
CA ARG A 3 -36.21 -52.05 -12.70
C ARG A 3 -34.80 -51.54 -12.99
N THR A 4 -34.68 -50.78 -14.05
CA THR A 4 -33.45 -50.10 -14.44
C THR A 4 -33.30 -48.83 -13.58
N GLY A 5 -32.31 -48.81 -12.65
CA GLY A 5 -31.94 -47.64 -11.88
C GLY A 5 -30.98 -46.78 -12.69
N MET A 6 -31.37 -45.56 -12.98
CA MET A 6 -30.57 -44.56 -13.69
C MET A 6 -29.71 -43.81 -12.65
N LEU A 7 -28.39 -44.02 -12.63
CA LEU A 7 -27.43 -43.28 -11.86
C LEU A 7 -27.13 -41.96 -12.60
N ALA A 8 -27.57 -40.83 -12.05
CA ALA A 8 -27.19 -39.52 -12.52
C ALA A 8 -25.83 -39.14 -11.92
N LEU A 9 -24.81 -39.13 -12.78
CA LEU A 9 -23.46 -38.71 -12.43
C LEU A 9 -23.39 -37.17 -12.48
N GLY A 10 -23.48 -36.53 -11.31
CA GLY A 10 -23.33 -35.08 -11.19
C GLY A 10 -21.86 -34.66 -11.40
N LEU A 11 -21.54 -34.00 -12.52
CA LEU A 11 -20.25 -33.36 -12.72
C LEU A 11 -20.20 -32.07 -11.85
N LEU A 12 -19.42 -32.13 -10.78
CA LEU A 12 -19.03 -30.96 -10.02
C LEU A 12 -17.97 -30.18 -10.83
N PHE A 13 -18.36 -29.12 -11.49
CA PHE A 13 -17.43 -28.15 -12.07
C PHE A 13 -16.78 -27.36 -10.93
N ALA A 14 -15.57 -27.70 -10.54
CA ALA A 14 -14.72 -26.86 -9.73
C ALA A 14 -14.29 -25.65 -10.57
N LEU A 15 -14.85 -24.47 -10.28
CA LEU A 15 -14.39 -23.22 -10.84
C LEU A 15 -12.95 -22.96 -10.31
N PRO A 16 -11.97 -22.67 -11.16
CA PRO A 16 -10.66 -22.28 -10.69
C PRO A 16 -10.82 -20.99 -9.88
N ALA A 17 -10.45 -21.01 -8.61
CA ALA A 17 -10.27 -19.81 -7.83
C ALA A 17 -9.13 -19.03 -8.51
N GLN A 18 -9.44 -17.89 -9.13
CA GLN A 18 -8.40 -16.97 -9.60
C GLN A 18 -7.71 -16.44 -8.36
N ALA A 19 -6.47 -16.87 -8.14
CA ALA A 19 -5.61 -16.25 -7.15
C ALA A 19 -5.46 -14.78 -7.53
N ALA A 20 -5.76 -13.86 -6.61
CA ALA A 20 -5.55 -12.45 -6.82
C ALA A 20 -4.06 -12.22 -7.15
N GLU A 21 -3.79 -11.42 -8.18
CA GLU A 21 -2.44 -11.13 -8.61
C GLU A 21 -1.75 -10.26 -7.56
N GLN A 22 -0.72 -10.80 -6.93
CA GLN A 22 0.09 -10.02 -5.98
C GLN A 22 0.98 -9.03 -6.75
N ARG A 23 0.94 -7.79 -6.33
CA ARG A 23 1.76 -6.70 -6.87
C ARG A 23 2.77 -6.25 -5.86
N VAL A 24 3.93 -5.83 -6.34
CA VAL A 24 4.97 -5.20 -5.53
C VAL A 24 4.71 -3.71 -5.48
N TYR A 25 4.65 -3.15 -4.28
CA TYR A 25 4.53 -1.71 -4.05
C TYR A 25 5.74 -1.18 -3.31
N LEU A 26 6.22 -0.03 -3.75
CA LEU A 26 7.01 0.87 -2.92
C LEU A 26 6.06 1.84 -2.22
N VAL A 27 5.94 1.70 -0.91
CA VAL A 27 5.21 2.65 -0.05
C VAL A 27 6.19 3.68 0.44
N ALA A 28 6.12 4.88 -0.12
CA ALA A 28 6.92 6.01 0.31
C ALA A 28 6.08 6.93 1.20
N THR A 29 6.51 7.11 2.45
CA THR A 29 5.81 7.91 3.44
C THR A 29 6.67 9.04 3.92
N MET A 30 6.17 10.26 3.81
CA MET A 30 6.74 11.44 4.43
C MET A 30 5.98 11.72 5.72
N GLN A 31 6.69 11.83 6.83
CA GLN A 31 6.15 12.17 8.13
C GLN A 31 6.77 13.45 8.65
N LEU A 32 5.94 14.37 9.13
CA LEU A 32 6.40 15.59 9.78
C LEU A 32 6.76 15.29 11.25
N ASP A 33 7.98 15.66 11.63
CA ASP A 33 8.47 15.42 12.99
C ASP A 33 7.62 16.16 14.02
N GLY A 34 7.34 15.49 15.13
CA GLY A 34 6.51 16.04 16.20
C GLY A 34 5.02 16.17 15.89
N SER A 35 4.56 15.59 14.76
CA SER A 35 3.15 15.60 14.39
C SER A 35 2.65 14.19 14.00
N SER A 36 1.32 14.03 13.95
CA SER A 36 0.67 12.85 13.39
C SER A 36 0.38 12.99 11.88
N LEU A 37 0.93 14.01 11.25
CA LEU A 37 0.71 14.25 9.82
C LEU A 37 1.71 13.45 8.99
N ALA A 38 1.19 12.55 8.18
CA ALA A 38 1.96 11.79 7.23
C ALA A 38 1.28 11.79 5.86
N GLN A 39 2.08 11.72 4.81
CA GLN A 39 1.62 11.55 3.44
C GLN A 39 2.27 10.31 2.86
N SER A 40 1.49 9.46 2.21
CA SER A 40 1.99 8.25 1.56
C SER A 40 1.63 8.20 0.10
N VAL A 41 2.53 7.63 -0.69
CA VAL A 41 2.29 7.21 -2.06
C VAL A 41 2.57 5.72 -2.21
N PHE A 42 1.79 5.09 -3.06
CA PHE A 42 1.89 3.67 -3.40
C PHE A 42 2.35 3.59 -4.84
N LEU A 43 3.61 3.24 -5.03
CA LEU A 43 4.23 3.16 -6.35
C LEU A 43 4.37 1.71 -6.77
N HIS A 44 3.84 1.39 -7.94
CA HIS A 44 3.96 0.09 -8.58
C HIS A 44 4.55 0.29 -9.97
N GLU A 45 5.69 -0.33 -10.22
CA GLU A 45 6.33 -0.36 -11.53
C GLU A 45 6.22 -1.81 -12.06
N PRO A 46 5.63 -2.03 -13.24
CA PRO A 46 5.38 -3.39 -13.76
C PRO A 46 6.64 -4.24 -13.92
N ASP A 47 7.79 -3.61 -14.13
CA ASP A 47 9.07 -4.29 -14.29
C ASP A 47 9.67 -4.76 -12.96
N ILE A 48 9.13 -4.30 -11.82
CA ILE A 48 9.56 -4.72 -10.48
C ILE A 48 8.57 -5.77 -9.98
N THR A 49 8.97 -7.02 -10.08
CA THR A 49 8.10 -8.18 -9.83
C THR A 49 8.31 -8.84 -8.46
N ASP A 50 9.35 -8.42 -7.73
CA ASP A 50 9.68 -8.96 -6.42
C ASP A 50 10.19 -7.88 -5.44
N LEU A 51 10.26 -8.25 -4.17
CA LEU A 51 10.67 -7.34 -3.10
C LEU A 51 12.15 -6.94 -3.21
N ASP A 52 13.00 -7.81 -3.72
CA ASP A 52 14.43 -7.51 -3.85
C ASP A 52 14.67 -6.48 -4.95
N GLY A 53 13.95 -6.58 -6.07
CA GLY A 53 13.94 -5.55 -7.12
C GLY A 53 13.45 -4.20 -6.60
N CYS A 54 12.39 -4.20 -5.77
CA CYS A 54 11.92 -2.98 -5.13
C CYS A 54 12.98 -2.37 -4.20
N ARG A 55 13.62 -3.16 -3.36
CA ARG A 55 14.69 -2.69 -2.45
C ARG A 55 15.89 -2.14 -3.21
N GLU A 56 16.26 -2.76 -4.34
CA GLU A 56 17.34 -2.23 -5.19
C GLU A 56 16.93 -0.90 -5.81
N ALA A 57 15.71 -0.78 -6.34
CA ALA A 57 15.21 0.48 -6.88
C ALA A 57 15.21 1.60 -5.82
N VAL A 58 14.89 1.29 -4.55
CA VAL A 58 14.99 2.25 -3.43
C VAL A 58 16.45 2.67 -3.21
N ARG A 59 17.38 1.71 -3.14
CA ARG A 59 18.83 2.00 -2.94
C ARG A 59 19.38 2.87 -4.07
N GLU A 60 19.02 2.55 -5.30
CA GLU A 60 19.45 3.31 -6.48
C GLU A 60 18.87 4.73 -6.47
N GLY A 61 17.56 4.86 -6.23
CA GLY A 61 16.90 6.17 -6.13
C GLY A 61 17.49 7.05 -5.03
N GLN A 62 17.80 6.48 -3.87
CA GLN A 62 18.45 7.20 -2.77
C GLN A 62 19.87 7.65 -3.11
N ARG A 63 20.63 6.83 -3.83
CA ARG A 63 22.00 7.11 -4.26
C ARG A 63 22.05 8.14 -5.37
N ALA A 64 21.28 7.93 -6.43
CA ALA A 64 21.24 8.79 -7.60
C ALA A 64 20.44 10.07 -7.38
N ARG A 65 19.56 10.10 -6.35
CA ARG A 65 18.57 11.15 -6.11
C ARG A 65 17.68 11.44 -7.31
N ASP A 66 17.50 10.45 -8.18
CA ASP A 66 16.71 10.56 -9.41
C ASP A 66 15.22 10.26 -9.15
N TRP A 67 14.63 11.01 -8.24
CA TRP A 67 13.22 10.98 -7.94
C TRP A 67 12.44 12.08 -8.68
N GLN A 68 12.88 12.48 -9.86
CA GLN A 68 12.35 13.68 -10.53
C GLN A 68 10.86 13.62 -10.77
N LYS A 69 10.30 12.47 -11.12
CA LYS A 69 8.86 12.32 -11.29
C LYS A 69 8.05 12.38 -9.99
N TYR A 70 8.72 12.17 -8.83
CA TYR A 70 8.10 12.21 -7.50
C TYR A 70 8.73 13.28 -6.60
N HIS A 71 9.43 14.25 -7.16
CA HIS A 71 10.31 15.19 -6.46
C HIS A 71 9.63 15.97 -5.32
N HIS A 72 8.34 16.28 -5.44
CA HIS A 72 7.62 17.03 -4.42
C HIS A 72 7.42 16.23 -3.11
N ILE A 73 7.48 14.89 -3.16
CA ILE A 73 7.39 14.02 -1.99
C ILE A 73 8.78 13.78 -1.41
N PHE A 74 9.80 13.65 -2.29
CA PHE A 74 11.13 13.25 -1.89
C PHE A 74 12.06 14.44 -1.59
N ARG A 75 11.63 15.67 -1.83
CA ARG A 75 12.42 16.86 -1.58
C ARG A 75 12.19 17.38 -0.17
N SER A 76 13.10 17.05 0.72
CA SER A 76 13.15 17.61 2.09
C SER A 76 13.44 19.12 2.14
N ASP A 77 14.03 19.69 1.08
CA ASP A 77 14.39 21.10 1.00
C ASP A 77 13.19 22.07 0.83
N ARG A 78 12.01 21.55 0.51
CA ARG A 78 10.78 22.34 0.40
C ARG A 78 10.12 22.67 1.74
N PHE A 79 10.50 21.98 2.80
CA PHE A 79 9.90 22.16 4.13
C PHE A 79 10.68 23.20 4.94
N LYS A 80 10.57 24.48 4.55
CA LYS A 80 11.12 25.56 5.37
C LYS A 80 10.36 25.65 6.68
N GLY A 81 11.06 25.42 7.80
CA GLY A 81 10.51 25.52 9.15
C GLY A 81 9.89 24.24 9.73
N PHE A 82 9.94 23.13 8.98
CA PHE A 82 9.51 21.82 9.47
C PHE A 82 10.60 20.80 9.17
N SER A 83 10.91 19.96 10.14
CA SER A 83 11.67 18.74 9.90
C SER A 83 10.71 17.60 9.55
N GLY A 84 11.10 16.77 8.61
CA GLY A 84 10.34 15.61 8.20
C GLY A 84 11.28 14.51 7.74
N HIS A 85 10.84 13.28 7.87
CA HIS A 85 11.62 12.13 7.41
C HIS A 85 10.83 11.31 6.40
N MET A 86 11.57 10.71 5.47
CA MET A 86 11.03 9.79 4.49
C MET A 86 11.28 8.36 4.93
N GLN A 87 10.24 7.55 4.85
CA GLN A 87 10.31 6.11 5.01
C GLN A 87 9.96 5.43 3.69
N TYR A 88 10.70 4.38 3.34
CA TYR A 88 10.47 3.57 2.16
C TYR A 88 10.26 2.12 2.60
N ARG A 89 9.13 1.54 2.22
CA ARG A 89 8.81 0.15 2.49
C ARG A 89 8.44 -0.52 1.18
N CYS A 90 9.09 -1.64 0.88
CA CYS A 90 8.65 -2.54 -0.17
C CYS A 90 7.68 -3.55 0.41
N ALA A 91 6.57 -3.78 -0.26
CA ALA A 91 5.54 -4.68 0.22
C ALA A 91 4.77 -5.33 -0.93
N LEU A 92 4.24 -6.53 -0.68
CA LEU A 92 3.33 -7.24 -1.56
C LEU A 92 1.88 -6.89 -1.23
N SER A 93 1.03 -6.78 -2.24
CA SER A 93 -0.40 -6.53 -2.04
C SER A 93 -1.26 -7.08 -3.16
N GLU A 94 -2.44 -7.54 -2.80
CA GLU A 94 -3.54 -7.82 -3.74
C GLU A 94 -4.37 -6.55 -4.02
N LEU A 95 -4.12 -5.48 -3.26
CA LEU A 95 -4.80 -4.20 -3.44
C LEU A 95 -4.29 -3.50 -4.70
N GLU A 96 -5.18 -2.78 -5.35
CA GLU A 96 -4.83 -1.95 -6.49
C GLU A 96 -5.04 -0.48 -6.15
N PHE A 97 -3.99 0.33 -6.33
CA PHE A 97 -4.06 1.78 -6.17
C PHE A 97 -4.10 2.43 -7.54
N SER A 98 -4.87 3.52 -7.65
CA SER A 98 -4.81 4.37 -8.84
C SER A 98 -3.37 4.88 -9.05
N MET A 99 -2.99 5.10 -10.32
CA MET A 99 -1.68 5.65 -10.62
C MET A 99 -1.48 7.00 -9.93
N TRP A 100 -0.33 7.16 -9.26
CA TRP A 100 0.03 8.44 -8.69
C TRP A 100 0.17 9.53 -9.77
N ARG A 101 -0.36 10.72 -9.48
CA ARG A 101 -0.26 11.90 -10.36
C ARG A 101 0.12 13.13 -9.55
N ASP A 102 0.93 13.99 -10.16
CA ASP A 102 1.23 15.29 -9.58
C ASP A 102 0.01 16.22 -9.67
N GLY A 103 -0.20 17.03 -8.63
CA GLY A 103 -1.24 18.05 -8.59
C GLY A 103 -2.46 17.74 -7.73
N PRO A 104 -3.08 16.53 -7.73
CA PRO A 104 -4.19 16.24 -6.85
C PRO A 104 -3.82 16.40 -5.37
N ARG A 105 -4.76 16.94 -4.59
CA ARG A 105 -4.56 17.09 -3.14
C ARG A 105 -4.52 15.74 -2.44
N TYR A 106 -3.68 15.62 -1.42
CA TYR A 106 -3.65 14.50 -0.48
C TYR A 106 -4.84 14.63 0.48
N ASN A 107 -5.98 14.10 0.11
CA ASN A 107 -7.25 14.25 0.84
C ASN A 107 -7.92 12.91 1.19
N ARG A 108 -7.24 11.79 0.91
CA ARG A 108 -7.71 10.45 1.25
C ARG A 108 -6.93 9.94 2.44
N SER A 109 -7.63 9.67 3.54
CA SER A 109 -7.01 9.13 4.75
C SER A 109 -7.02 7.61 4.70
N TYR A 110 -5.87 7.00 5.01
CA TYR A 110 -5.68 5.56 5.05
C TYR A 110 -5.02 5.13 6.35
N LEU A 111 -5.54 4.03 6.92
CA LEU A 111 -4.79 3.20 7.85
C LEU A 111 -3.97 2.21 7.02
N ILE A 112 -2.65 2.33 7.08
CA ILE A 112 -1.70 1.56 6.26
C ILE A 112 -0.93 0.64 7.19
N GLY A 113 -0.84 -0.63 6.86
CA GLY A 113 -0.01 -1.62 7.56
C GLY A 113 0.90 -2.34 6.58
N VAL A 114 2.12 -2.66 7.03
CA VAL A 114 3.01 -3.61 6.37
C VAL A 114 3.46 -4.57 7.48
N ASP A 115 3.00 -5.80 7.38
CA ASP A 115 3.25 -6.81 8.40
C ASP A 115 4.65 -7.45 8.29
N GLU A 116 4.91 -8.48 9.12
CA GLU A 116 6.20 -9.18 9.15
C GLU A 116 6.46 -10.01 7.88
N ASP A 117 5.40 -10.41 7.19
CA ASP A 117 5.46 -11.10 5.90
C ASP A 117 5.55 -10.12 4.72
N GLU A 118 5.76 -8.83 5.01
CA GLU A 118 5.84 -7.74 4.04
C GLU A 118 4.56 -7.58 3.20
N MET A 119 3.41 -7.98 3.77
CA MET A 119 2.11 -7.78 3.13
C MET A 119 1.56 -6.39 3.44
N LEU A 120 1.23 -5.65 2.39
CA LEU A 120 0.61 -4.33 2.49
C LEU A 120 -0.89 -4.47 2.69
N SER A 121 -1.39 -3.87 3.74
CA SER A 121 -2.80 -3.59 3.94
C SER A 121 -3.05 -2.08 3.92
N ALA A 122 -4.17 -1.67 3.37
CA ALA A 122 -4.60 -0.28 3.40
C ALA A 122 -6.13 -0.21 3.49
N GLN A 123 -6.60 0.51 4.47
CA GLN A 123 -8.03 0.74 4.68
C GLN A 123 -8.31 2.23 4.61
N ARG A 124 -9.20 2.63 3.69
CA ARG A 124 -9.67 4.01 3.62
C ARG A 124 -10.48 4.35 4.86
N THR A 125 -10.20 5.50 5.45
CA THR A 125 -10.93 6.03 6.60
C THR A 125 -11.60 7.35 6.23
N PRO A 126 -12.76 7.66 6.82
CA PRO A 126 -13.49 8.90 6.51
C PRO A 126 -12.69 10.17 6.88
N SER A 127 -11.79 10.08 7.85
CA SER A 127 -10.95 11.20 8.30
C SER A 127 -9.67 10.71 8.99
N GLN A 128 -8.69 11.59 9.07
CA GLN A 128 -7.45 11.35 9.83
C GLN A 128 -7.74 11.07 11.32
N ALA A 129 -8.73 11.75 11.90
CA ALA A 129 -9.10 11.52 13.31
C ALA A 129 -9.63 10.10 13.53
N GLN A 130 -10.47 9.60 12.62
CA GLN A 130 -10.97 8.21 12.68
C GLN A 130 -9.86 7.20 12.41
N CYS A 131 -8.96 7.48 11.48
CA CYS A 131 -7.77 6.65 11.28
C CYS A 131 -6.97 6.52 12.57
N MET A 132 -6.65 7.62 13.23
CA MET A 132 -5.90 7.63 14.48
C MET A 132 -6.63 6.89 15.61
N ALA A 133 -7.96 6.95 15.66
CA ALA A 133 -8.75 6.18 16.61
C ALA A 133 -8.65 4.66 16.33
N GLN A 134 -8.73 4.25 15.07
CA GLN A 134 -8.55 2.86 14.65
C GLN A 134 -7.13 2.36 14.94
N LEU A 135 -6.11 3.15 14.62
CA LEU A 135 -4.71 2.82 14.89
C LEU A 135 -4.48 2.55 16.39
N ARG A 136 -5.03 3.40 17.27
CA ARG A 136 -4.91 3.23 18.73
C ARG A 136 -5.65 2.01 19.25
N ALA A 137 -6.67 1.51 18.54
CA ALA A 137 -7.42 0.32 18.91
C ALA A 137 -6.72 -0.99 18.51
N LEU A 138 -5.67 -0.92 17.68
CA LEU A 138 -4.87 -2.09 17.31
C LEU A 138 -4.03 -2.58 18.49
N SER A 139 -3.59 -3.84 18.42
CA SER A 139 -2.60 -4.37 19.36
C SER A 139 -1.25 -3.63 19.24
N PRO A 140 -0.39 -3.62 20.27
CA PRO A 140 0.90 -2.94 20.21
C PRO A 140 1.78 -3.39 19.05
N SER A 141 1.78 -4.67 18.69
CA SER A 141 2.52 -5.19 17.53
C SER A 141 1.98 -4.64 16.22
N GLN A 142 0.66 -4.61 16.04
CA GLN A 142 0.03 -4.05 14.86
C GLN A 142 0.23 -2.53 14.75
N GLN A 143 0.21 -1.80 15.88
CA GLN A 143 0.50 -0.37 15.90
C GLN A 143 1.92 -0.06 15.41
N ALA A 144 2.90 -0.90 15.80
CA ALA A 144 4.30 -0.73 15.35
C ALA A 144 4.48 -0.92 13.85
N GLN A 145 3.59 -1.69 13.21
CA GLN A 145 3.62 -2.00 11.77
C GLN A 145 2.69 -1.12 10.94
N SER A 146 1.90 -0.26 11.60
CA SER A 146 0.85 0.52 10.97
C SER A 146 1.04 2.02 11.18
N LEU A 147 0.46 2.80 10.27
CA LEU A 147 0.43 4.26 10.38
C LEU A 147 -0.83 4.83 9.72
N CYS A 148 -1.18 6.05 10.10
CA CYS A 148 -2.19 6.84 9.40
C CYS A 148 -1.54 7.84 8.48
N ALA A 149 -1.91 7.83 7.20
CA ALA A 149 -1.39 8.79 6.24
C ALA A 149 -2.47 9.27 5.26
N MET A 150 -2.23 10.46 4.73
CA MET A 150 -3.01 11.01 3.64
C MET A 150 -2.38 10.61 2.30
N SER A 151 -3.20 10.30 1.30
CA SER A 151 -2.77 10.03 -0.06
C SER A 151 -3.61 10.80 -1.07
N ASN A 152 -3.11 10.91 -2.30
CA ASN A 152 -3.87 11.40 -3.45
C ASN A 152 -4.33 10.28 -4.39
N GLN A 153 -4.04 9.03 -4.02
CA GLN A 153 -4.43 7.83 -4.77
C GLN A 153 -5.68 7.19 -4.18
N ASP A 154 -6.50 6.59 -5.04
CA ASP A 154 -7.65 5.77 -4.63
C ASP A 154 -7.30 4.29 -4.64
N LEU A 155 -7.91 3.53 -3.74
CA LEU A 155 -8.04 2.09 -3.91
C LEU A 155 -9.05 1.85 -5.03
N THR A 156 -8.66 1.08 -6.03
CA THR A 156 -9.56 0.58 -7.07
C THR A 156 -10.30 -0.65 -6.55
N PRO A 157 -11.59 -0.76 -6.85
CA PRO A 157 -12.38 -1.91 -6.44
C PRO A 157 -11.91 -3.20 -7.12
#